data_0d7c6581a4c2004f60c25620da7b5c15
#
_entry.id   0d7c6581a4c2004f60c25620da7b5c15
#
_cell.length_a   1.000
_cell.length_b   1.000
_cell.length_c   1.000
_cell.angle_alpha   90.00
_cell.angle_beta   90.00
_cell.angle_gamma   90.00
#
_symmetry.space_group_name_H-M   'P 1'
#
loop_
_entity.id
_entity.type
_entity.pdbx_description
1 polymer ?
#
loop_
_entity_poly.entity_id
_entity_poly.type
_entity_poly.pdbx_seq_one_letter_code
_entity_poly.pdbx_strand_id
1 'polypeptide(L)'
;EFMPDQIHNIVNHSDAKLLFVGDVVATQIDATKMPGLEGIIYIPDYSLVVSRTDKLTYAREHLNEMFGIKYPKYFRKNHVNYYMDQNPDELAMINYTSGTTGFSKGVMVPYRALWGNADFAEDVLGKKIKPGDSVISILPMAHMYGMAFEFIFEFIKGCHVFYLTRIPSPAIIAEAFGRIKPAVIIAVPLVIEKIIRKKVFPKIQNNRMRMLLHMPVISKKVKEKICDQVSNAFGGNFYEVI
;
A
#
# COMPACT_ATOMS: atom_id res chain seq x y z
N GLU A 1 14.08 4.88 3.77
CA GLU A 1 14.06 6.09 2.92
C GLU A 1 15.36 6.15 2.13
N PHE A 2 15.29 6.47 0.83
CA PHE A 2 16.47 6.64 0.01
C PHE A 2 17.10 8.02 0.27
N MET A 3 18.43 8.06 0.29
CA MET A 3 19.19 9.32 0.31
C MET A 3 19.05 10.05 -1.04
N PRO A 4 19.19 11.38 -1.12
CA PRO A 4 19.04 12.14 -2.36
C PRO A 4 19.85 11.58 -3.54
N ASP A 5 21.13 11.24 -3.33
CA ASP A 5 21.96 10.66 -4.39
C ASP A 5 21.51 9.27 -4.84
N GLN A 6 20.89 8.49 -3.94
CA GLN A 6 20.27 7.21 -4.33
C GLN A 6 19.04 7.44 -5.20
N ILE A 7 18.22 8.47 -4.91
CA ILE A 7 17.07 8.85 -5.73
C ILE A 7 17.54 9.25 -7.15
N HIS A 8 18.55 10.11 -7.26
CA HIS A 8 19.09 10.51 -8.55
C HIS A 8 19.60 9.30 -9.36
N ASN A 9 20.33 8.39 -8.70
CA ASN A 9 20.83 7.17 -9.32
C ASN A 9 19.71 6.25 -9.79
N ILE A 10 18.66 6.05 -8.99
CA ILE A 10 17.49 5.24 -9.34
C ILE A 10 16.79 5.81 -10.57
N VAL A 11 16.54 7.12 -10.57
CA VAL A 11 15.89 7.80 -11.70
C VAL A 11 16.69 7.65 -12.99
N ASN A 12 17.99 7.88 -12.93
CA ASN A 12 18.87 7.73 -14.09
C ASN A 12 18.98 6.27 -14.56
N HIS A 13 19.10 5.33 -13.62
CA HIS A 13 19.22 3.90 -13.93
C HIS A 13 17.92 3.33 -14.54
N SER A 14 16.76 3.86 -14.17
CA SER A 14 15.47 3.42 -14.70
C SER A 14 15.11 4.03 -16.06
N ASP A 15 15.92 4.94 -16.58
CA ASP A 15 15.62 5.74 -17.78
C ASP A 15 14.26 6.48 -17.71
N ALA A 16 13.82 6.82 -16.49
CA ALA A 16 12.57 7.51 -16.27
C ALA A 16 12.52 8.84 -17.02
N LYS A 17 11.40 9.13 -17.67
CA LYS A 17 11.16 10.39 -18.38
C LYS A 17 10.39 11.39 -17.55
N LEU A 18 9.52 10.93 -16.68
CA LEU A 18 8.74 11.76 -15.76
C LEU A 18 8.97 11.30 -14.33
N LEU A 19 9.10 12.25 -13.42
CA LEU A 19 9.21 12.00 -11.99
C LEU A 19 8.05 12.68 -11.27
N PHE A 20 7.25 11.91 -10.52
CA PHE A 20 6.22 12.43 -9.63
C PHE A 20 6.78 12.49 -8.21
N VAL A 21 6.72 13.66 -7.59
CA VAL A 21 7.31 13.90 -6.28
C VAL A 21 6.31 14.46 -5.28
N GLY A 22 6.35 13.95 -4.06
CA GLY A 22 5.65 14.53 -2.90
C GLY A 22 6.55 15.51 -2.14
N ASP A 23 5.99 16.18 -1.13
CA ASP A 23 6.61 17.27 -0.35
C ASP A 23 8.03 16.96 0.14
N VAL A 24 8.19 15.78 0.76
CA VAL A 24 9.46 15.40 1.38
C VAL A 24 10.57 15.21 0.35
N VAL A 25 10.24 14.60 -0.79
CA VAL A 25 11.23 14.30 -1.83
C VAL A 25 11.52 15.53 -2.69
N ALA A 26 10.52 16.37 -2.96
CA ALA A 26 10.65 17.56 -3.80
C ALA A 26 11.76 18.52 -3.29
N THR A 27 11.95 18.60 -1.97
CA THR A 27 12.97 19.47 -1.35
C THR A 27 14.38 18.86 -1.35
N GLN A 28 14.51 17.58 -1.70
CA GLN A 28 15.78 16.84 -1.60
C GLN A 28 16.42 16.54 -2.95
N ILE A 29 15.68 16.70 -4.04
CA ILE A 29 16.17 16.35 -5.38
C ILE A 29 16.80 17.52 -6.09
N ASP A 30 17.83 17.20 -6.87
CA ASP A 30 18.49 18.13 -7.79
C ASP A 30 18.25 17.67 -9.24
N ALA A 31 17.42 18.42 -9.96
CA ALA A 31 17.06 18.09 -11.33
C ALA A 31 18.26 18.08 -12.29
N THR A 32 19.35 18.80 -11.98
CA THR A 32 20.55 18.82 -12.82
C THR A 32 21.29 17.49 -12.82
N LYS A 33 21.12 16.71 -11.75
CA LYS A 33 21.69 15.35 -11.60
C LYS A 33 20.89 14.28 -12.33
N MET A 34 19.74 14.63 -12.91
CA MET A 34 18.83 13.70 -13.63
C MET A 34 18.60 14.21 -15.07
N PRO A 35 19.64 14.21 -15.94
CA PRO A 35 19.56 14.81 -17.27
C PRO A 35 18.59 14.10 -18.21
N GLY A 36 18.27 12.81 -17.98
CA GLY A 36 17.34 12.01 -18.79
C GLY A 36 15.86 12.34 -18.57
N LEU A 37 15.51 13.08 -17.49
CA LEU A 37 14.13 13.47 -17.22
C LEU A 37 13.66 14.55 -18.19
N GLU A 38 12.45 14.40 -18.71
CA GLU A 38 11.71 15.41 -19.46
C GLU A 38 10.94 16.35 -18.52
N GLY A 39 10.53 15.88 -17.36
CA GLY A 39 9.85 16.70 -16.39
C GLY A 39 9.71 16.13 -14.98
N ILE A 40 9.46 17.03 -14.03
CA ILE A 40 9.16 16.71 -12.63
C ILE A 40 7.81 17.32 -12.29
N ILE A 41 6.90 16.48 -11.81
CA ILE A 41 5.52 16.82 -11.48
C ILE A 41 5.33 16.73 -9.97
N TYR A 42 4.83 17.79 -9.36
CA TYR A 42 4.53 17.85 -7.94
C TYR A 42 3.15 17.25 -7.67
N ILE A 43 3.09 16.19 -6.86
CA ILE A 43 1.85 15.41 -6.66
C ILE A 43 0.71 16.22 -6.04
N PRO A 44 0.92 17.12 -5.03
CA PRO A 44 -0.17 17.80 -4.36
C PRO A 44 -1.08 18.65 -5.26
N ASP A 45 -0.54 19.25 -6.31
CA ASP A 45 -1.30 20.14 -7.22
C ASP A 45 -1.05 19.86 -8.70
N TYR A 46 -0.25 18.84 -9.01
CA TYR A 46 0.18 18.48 -10.36
C TYR A 46 0.90 19.61 -11.11
N SER A 47 1.52 20.56 -10.40
CA SER A 47 2.36 21.59 -11.00
C SER A 47 3.65 20.98 -11.57
N LEU A 48 4.16 21.61 -12.65
CA LEU A 48 5.45 21.26 -13.21
C LEU A 48 6.56 21.98 -12.42
N VAL A 49 7.36 21.22 -11.68
CA VAL A 49 8.57 21.73 -11.02
C VAL A 49 9.66 21.95 -12.07
N VAL A 50 9.75 21.03 -13.02
CA VAL A 50 10.66 21.11 -14.17
C VAL A 50 9.91 20.64 -15.40
N SER A 51 10.07 21.39 -16.52
CA SER A 51 9.67 20.95 -17.85
C SER A 51 10.83 21.21 -18.81
N ARG A 52 11.21 20.19 -19.56
CA ARG A 52 12.28 20.26 -20.56
C ARG A 52 11.81 20.06 -21.98
N THR A 53 10.49 19.89 -22.17
CA THR A 53 9.89 19.72 -23.49
C THR A 53 8.65 20.60 -23.62
N ASP A 54 8.49 21.24 -24.78
CA ASP A 54 7.31 22.03 -25.09
C ASP A 54 6.02 21.19 -25.04
N LYS A 55 6.13 19.92 -25.43
CA LYS A 55 5.01 18.97 -25.39
C LYS A 55 4.49 18.77 -23.96
N LEU A 56 5.37 18.66 -22.97
CA LEU A 56 4.96 18.49 -21.57
C LEU A 56 4.36 19.77 -21.01
N THR A 57 4.96 20.93 -21.30
CA THR A 57 4.44 22.23 -20.92
C THR A 57 3.03 22.44 -21.49
N TYR A 58 2.86 22.22 -22.78
CA TYR A 58 1.57 22.31 -23.46
C TYR A 58 0.52 21.37 -22.84
N ALA A 59 0.90 20.11 -22.61
CA ALA A 59 0.00 19.13 -22.02
C ALA A 59 -0.47 19.54 -20.61
N ARG A 60 0.39 20.18 -19.82
CA ARG A 60 0.01 20.66 -18.48
C ARG A 60 -0.91 21.87 -18.54
N GLU A 61 -0.61 22.83 -19.42
CA GLU A 61 -1.43 24.04 -19.60
C GLU A 61 -2.83 23.72 -20.15
N HIS A 62 -2.94 22.71 -21.02
CA HIS A 62 -4.19 22.29 -21.66
C HIS A 62 -4.77 21.00 -21.09
N LEU A 63 -4.38 20.61 -19.87
CA LEU A 63 -4.74 19.32 -19.28
C LEU A 63 -6.25 19.07 -19.27
N ASN A 64 -7.04 20.04 -18.82
CA ASN A 64 -8.51 19.90 -18.75
C ASN A 64 -9.15 19.79 -20.12
N GLU A 65 -8.65 20.52 -21.11
CA GLU A 65 -9.11 20.45 -22.49
C GLU A 65 -8.80 19.08 -23.10
N MET A 66 -7.55 18.64 -23.01
CA MET A 66 -7.11 17.33 -23.51
C MET A 66 -7.84 16.19 -22.82
N PHE A 67 -8.06 16.28 -21.51
CA PHE A 67 -8.83 15.32 -20.77
C PHE A 67 -10.28 15.28 -21.22
N GLY A 68 -10.92 16.45 -21.43
CA GLY A 68 -12.30 16.57 -21.91
C GLY A 68 -12.51 16.03 -23.33
N ILE A 69 -11.49 16.15 -24.20
CA ILE A 69 -11.52 15.54 -25.54
C ILE A 69 -11.43 14.02 -25.44
N LYS A 70 -10.53 13.50 -24.62
CA LYS A 70 -10.29 12.06 -24.47
C LYS A 70 -11.40 11.36 -23.69
N TYR A 71 -11.95 12.02 -22.65
CA TYR A 71 -12.95 11.45 -21.75
C TYR A 71 -14.18 12.36 -21.72
N PRO A 72 -15.29 11.97 -22.39
CA PRO A 72 -16.49 12.80 -22.46
C PRO A 72 -17.14 12.97 -21.08
N LYS A 73 -17.96 14.03 -20.93
CA LYS A 73 -18.65 14.39 -19.68
C LYS A 73 -19.42 13.22 -19.03
N TYR A 74 -19.93 12.32 -19.85
CA TYR A 74 -20.60 11.10 -19.41
C TYR A 74 -19.68 9.88 -19.62
N PHE A 75 -18.67 9.78 -18.77
CA PHE A 75 -17.75 8.64 -18.79
C PHE A 75 -18.50 7.34 -18.49
N ARG A 76 -18.28 6.33 -19.32
CA ARG A 76 -18.88 5.00 -19.17
C ARG A 76 -17.82 3.92 -19.29
N LYS A 77 -18.13 2.70 -18.84
CA LYS A 77 -17.23 1.55 -18.90
C LYS A 77 -16.64 1.31 -20.30
N ASN A 78 -17.39 1.55 -21.36
CA ASN A 78 -16.93 1.39 -22.75
C ASN A 78 -15.91 2.46 -23.20
N HIS A 79 -15.68 3.50 -22.42
CA HIS A 79 -14.62 4.47 -22.69
C HIS A 79 -13.27 4.06 -22.08
N VAL A 80 -13.24 2.98 -21.30
CA VAL A 80 -12.01 2.42 -20.77
C VAL A 80 -11.40 1.48 -21.80
N ASN A 81 -10.18 1.78 -22.24
CA ASN A 81 -9.43 0.86 -23.07
C ASN A 81 -8.88 -0.26 -22.17
N TYR A 82 -9.36 -1.46 -22.37
CA TYR A 82 -8.77 -2.65 -21.77
C TYR A 82 -7.63 -3.11 -22.67
N TYR A 83 -6.45 -3.27 -22.10
CA TYR A 83 -5.29 -3.81 -22.83
C TYR A 83 -5.39 -5.34 -22.89
N MET A 84 -6.41 -5.83 -23.60
CA MET A 84 -6.71 -7.28 -23.71
C MET A 84 -5.61 -8.08 -24.40
N ASP A 85 -4.86 -7.41 -25.27
CA ASP A 85 -3.79 -8.04 -26.08
C ASP A 85 -2.40 -7.82 -25.47
N GLN A 86 -2.32 -7.33 -24.23
CA GLN A 86 -1.05 -7.04 -23.59
C GLN A 86 -0.32 -8.36 -23.28
N ASN A 87 0.96 -8.42 -23.69
CA ASN A 87 1.80 -9.56 -23.35
C ASN A 87 2.03 -9.64 -21.83
N PRO A 88 1.65 -10.73 -21.16
CA PRO A 88 1.82 -10.88 -19.72
C PRO A 88 3.30 -10.86 -19.28
N ASP A 89 4.24 -11.13 -20.18
CA ASP A 89 5.68 -11.05 -19.91
C ASP A 89 6.27 -9.65 -20.04
N GLU A 90 5.46 -8.70 -20.51
CA GLU A 90 5.89 -7.31 -20.61
C GLU A 90 6.15 -6.70 -19.23
N LEU A 91 7.13 -5.81 -19.17
CA LEU A 91 7.51 -5.12 -17.93
C LEU A 91 6.39 -4.21 -17.45
N ALA A 92 5.83 -4.50 -16.28
CA ALA A 92 4.83 -3.67 -15.63
C ALA A 92 5.46 -2.56 -14.77
N MET A 93 6.52 -2.90 -14.04
CA MET A 93 7.21 -1.96 -13.16
C MET A 93 8.61 -2.43 -12.82
N ILE A 94 9.45 -1.47 -12.36
CA ILE A 94 10.73 -1.75 -11.71
C ILE A 94 10.63 -1.35 -10.25
N ASN A 95 10.76 -2.31 -9.34
CA ASN A 95 10.76 -2.05 -7.91
C ASN A 95 12.19 -2.03 -7.38
N TYR A 96 12.60 -0.90 -6.79
CA TYR A 96 13.95 -0.74 -6.25
C TYR A 96 14.01 -1.16 -4.79
N THR A 97 14.94 -2.05 -4.48
CA THR A 97 15.22 -2.51 -3.11
C THR A 97 16.59 -2.01 -2.66
N SER A 98 16.72 -1.73 -1.35
CA SER A 98 18.03 -1.47 -0.74
C SER A 98 18.87 -2.74 -0.80
N GLY A 99 19.85 -2.78 -1.70
CA GLY A 99 20.75 -3.94 -1.80
C GLY A 99 21.65 -4.05 -0.57
N THR A 100 21.91 -5.28 -0.14
CA THR A 100 22.88 -5.59 0.93
C THR A 100 24.31 -5.12 0.62
N THR A 101 24.59 -4.84 -0.63
CA THR A 101 25.89 -4.36 -1.16
C THR A 101 26.01 -2.84 -1.25
N GLY A 102 25.03 -2.08 -0.71
CA GLY A 102 25.01 -0.62 -0.76
C GLY A 102 24.43 0.00 -2.03
N PHE A 103 24.24 -0.78 -3.10
CA PHE A 103 23.60 -0.31 -4.34
C PHE A 103 22.16 -0.77 -4.40
N SER A 104 21.24 0.12 -4.79
CA SER A 104 19.85 -0.22 -5.04
C SER A 104 19.73 -1.15 -6.25
N LYS A 105 18.95 -2.21 -6.12
CA LYS A 105 18.69 -3.17 -7.19
C LYS A 105 17.29 -2.94 -7.74
N GLY A 106 17.17 -2.75 -9.05
CA GLY A 106 15.89 -2.66 -9.76
C GLY A 106 15.36 -4.05 -10.10
N VAL A 107 14.33 -4.50 -9.40
CA VAL A 107 13.65 -5.77 -9.69
C VAL A 107 12.63 -5.54 -10.79
N MET A 108 12.82 -6.16 -11.93
CA MET A 108 11.90 -6.10 -13.06
C MET A 108 10.69 -7.00 -12.82
N VAL A 109 9.51 -6.41 -12.73
CA VAL A 109 8.26 -7.12 -12.42
C VAL A 109 7.37 -7.11 -13.66
N PRO A 110 7.12 -8.26 -14.31
CA PRO A 110 6.19 -8.37 -15.44
C PRO A 110 4.73 -8.36 -14.97
N TYR A 111 3.78 -8.06 -15.87
CA TYR A 111 2.35 -8.06 -15.55
C TYR A 111 1.87 -9.39 -14.96
N ARG A 112 2.34 -10.53 -15.50
CA ARG A 112 1.96 -11.85 -14.96
C ARG A 112 2.29 -12.04 -13.48
N ALA A 113 3.35 -11.39 -12.97
CA ALA A 113 3.73 -11.49 -11.57
C ALA A 113 2.75 -10.72 -10.67
N LEU A 114 2.23 -9.58 -11.13
CA LEU A 114 1.19 -8.84 -10.42
C LEU A 114 -0.13 -9.62 -10.42
N TRP A 115 -0.51 -10.20 -11.56
CA TRP A 115 -1.73 -11.01 -11.66
C TRP A 115 -1.64 -12.28 -10.82
N GLY A 116 -0.51 -12.99 -10.83
CA GLY A 116 -0.32 -14.17 -10.00
C GLY A 116 -0.48 -13.90 -8.49
N ASN A 117 -0.06 -12.73 -8.01
CA ASN A 117 -0.34 -12.33 -6.64
C ASN A 117 -1.82 -12.04 -6.39
N ALA A 118 -2.50 -11.41 -7.35
CA ALA A 118 -3.94 -11.14 -7.25
C ALA A 118 -4.77 -12.44 -7.28
N ASP A 119 -4.41 -13.37 -8.15
CA ASP A 119 -5.04 -14.70 -8.22
C ASP A 119 -4.84 -15.49 -6.94
N PHE A 120 -3.61 -15.49 -6.38
CA PHE A 120 -3.34 -16.11 -5.09
C PHE A 120 -4.19 -15.48 -3.97
N ALA A 121 -4.28 -14.15 -3.93
CA ALA A 121 -5.11 -13.47 -2.95
C ALA A 121 -6.59 -13.78 -3.13
N GLU A 122 -7.08 -13.92 -4.37
CA GLU A 122 -8.45 -14.34 -4.64
C GLU A 122 -8.72 -15.75 -4.16
N ASP A 123 -7.81 -16.69 -4.37
CA ASP A 123 -7.94 -18.08 -3.90
C ASP A 123 -8.01 -18.16 -2.36
N VAL A 124 -7.18 -17.37 -1.67
CA VAL A 124 -7.09 -17.40 -0.19
C VAL A 124 -8.20 -16.59 0.47
N LEU A 125 -8.46 -15.39 -0.02
CA LEU A 125 -9.31 -14.39 0.62
C LEU A 125 -10.62 -14.10 -0.12
N GLY A 126 -10.67 -14.38 -1.42
CA GLY A 126 -11.74 -13.91 -2.30
C GLY A 126 -13.15 -14.34 -1.90
N LYS A 127 -13.27 -15.49 -1.24
CA LYS A 127 -14.56 -15.97 -0.69
C LYS A 127 -15.01 -15.22 0.57
N LYS A 128 -14.07 -14.62 1.29
CA LYS A 128 -14.31 -13.96 2.58
C LYS A 128 -14.48 -12.45 2.41
N ILE A 129 -13.72 -11.83 1.50
CA ILE A 129 -13.75 -10.40 1.23
C ILE A 129 -14.77 -10.09 0.14
N LYS A 130 -15.58 -9.06 0.37
CA LYS A 130 -16.65 -8.61 -0.52
C LYS A 130 -16.40 -7.18 -1.00
N PRO A 131 -16.92 -6.81 -2.19
CA PRO A 131 -16.95 -5.41 -2.61
C PRO A 131 -17.56 -4.51 -1.53
N GLY A 132 -16.91 -3.39 -1.23
CA GLY A 132 -17.31 -2.46 -0.18
C GLY A 132 -16.77 -2.77 1.22
N ASP A 133 -16.11 -3.92 1.43
CA ASP A 133 -15.42 -4.19 2.69
C ASP A 133 -14.29 -3.19 2.92
N SER A 134 -14.05 -2.86 4.18
CA SER A 134 -13.02 -1.90 4.58
C SER A 134 -11.69 -2.57 4.83
N VAL A 135 -10.62 -2.00 4.29
CA VAL A 135 -9.23 -2.41 4.53
C VAL A 135 -8.40 -1.20 4.91
N ILE A 136 -7.37 -1.38 5.70
CA ILE A 136 -6.44 -0.31 6.08
C ILE A 136 -5.07 -0.63 5.50
N SER A 137 -4.55 0.27 4.67
CA SER A 137 -3.17 0.21 4.20
C SER A 137 -2.24 0.77 5.26
N ILE A 138 -1.40 -0.10 5.82
CA ILE A 138 -0.43 0.22 6.88
C ILE A 138 1.01 -0.04 6.45
N LEU A 139 1.20 -0.81 5.40
CA LEU A 139 2.50 -1.11 4.83
C LEU A 139 2.91 -0.05 3.81
N PRO A 140 4.21 0.21 3.64
CA PRO A 140 4.66 1.06 2.55
C PRO A 140 4.27 0.46 1.19
N MET A 141 3.56 1.21 0.35
CA MET A 141 3.13 0.76 -0.98
C MET A 141 4.33 0.50 -1.91
N ALA A 142 5.49 1.07 -1.63
CA ALA A 142 6.74 0.77 -2.34
C ALA A 142 7.25 -0.66 -2.10
N HIS A 143 6.80 -1.34 -1.05
CA HIS A 143 7.06 -2.76 -0.86
C HIS A 143 6.04 -3.60 -1.61
N MET A 144 6.51 -4.60 -2.35
CA MET A 144 5.66 -5.47 -3.17
C MET A 144 4.53 -6.15 -2.38
N TYR A 145 4.77 -6.47 -1.11
CA TYR A 145 3.75 -7.06 -0.25
C TYR A 145 2.58 -6.08 0.00
N GLY A 146 2.87 -4.83 0.35
CA GLY A 146 1.85 -3.78 0.48
C GLY A 146 1.18 -3.48 -0.86
N MET A 147 1.95 -3.36 -1.94
CA MET A 147 1.43 -3.14 -3.28
C MET A 147 0.44 -4.24 -3.70
N ALA A 148 0.81 -5.51 -3.52
CA ALA A 148 -0.01 -6.63 -3.96
C ALA A 148 -1.29 -6.79 -3.15
N PHE A 149 -1.19 -6.73 -1.81
CA PHE A 149 -2.28 -7.13 -0.91
C PHE A 149 -3.06 -5.96 -0.28
N GLU A 150 -2.48 -4.76 -0.17
CA GLU A 150 -3.19 -3.58 0.35
C GLU A 150 -3.65 -2.61 -0.74
N PHE A 151 -3.26 -2.84 -2.01
CA PHE A 151 -3.67 -1.99 -3.12
C PHE A 151 -4.24 -2.80 -4.28
N ILE A 152 -3.43 -3.62 -4.99
CA ILE A 152 -3.88 -4.26 -6.25
C ILE A 152 -5.06 -5.20 -5.99
N PHE A 153 -4.94 -6.12 -5.05
CA PHE A 153 -6.00 -7.08 -4.75
C PHE A 153 -7.27 -6.37 -4.24
N GLU A 154 -7.12 -5.45 -3.30
CA GLU A 154 -8.25 -4.72 -2.71
C GLU A 154 -8.96 -3.84 -3.75
N PHE A 155 -8.20 -3.26 -4.67
CA PHE A 155 -8.77 -2.50 -5.79
C PHE A 155 -9.57 -3.42 -6.74
N ILE A 156 -9.03 -4.58 -7.09
CA ILE A 156 -9.72 -5.58 -7.94
C ILE A 156 -11.01 -6.07 -7.27
N LYS A 157 -10.99 -6.28 -5.95
CA LYS A 157 -12.18 -6.70 -5.17
C LYS A 157 -13.20 -5.58 -4.99
N GLY A 158 -12.85 -4.32 -5.23
CA GLY A 158 -13.72 -3.17 -5.00
C GLY A 158 -13.90 -2.85 -3.52
N CYS A 159 -12.86 -3.04 -2.71
CA CYS A 159 -12.82 -2.69 -1.30
C CYS A 159 -12.66 -1.19 -1.08
N HIS A 160 -13.04 -0.71 0.10
CA HIS A 160 -12.69 0.63 0.57
C HIS A 160 -11.34 0.59 1.27
N VAL A 161 -10.30 1.11 0.61
CA VAL A 161 -8.94 1.17 1.15
C VAL A 161 -8.74 2.49 1.89
N PHE A 162 -8.44 2.41 3.18
CA PHE A 162 -8.16 3.56 4.04
C PHE A 162 -6.65 3.72 4.23
N TYR A 163 -6.11 4.84 3.77
CA TYR A 163 -4.70 5.19 3.95
C TYR A 163 -4.50 6.01 5.22
N LEU A 164 -3.46 5.68 5.99
CA LEU A 164 -3.10 6.44 7.18
C LEU A 164 -2.41 7.74 6.77
N THR A 165 -2.90 8.87 7.29
CA THR A 165 -2.31 10.19 7.07
C THR A 165 -1.12 10.50 7.98
N ARG A 166 -0.84 9.63 8.95
CA ARG A 166 0.28 9.72 9.89
C ARG A 166 1.20 8.53 9.73
N ILE A 167 2.47 8.72 10.11
CA ILE A 167 3.44 7.62 10.14
C ILE A 167 2.89 6.47 10.98
N PRO A 168 2.79 5.26 10.44
CA PRO A 168 2.22 4.11 11.13
C PRO A 168 3.00 3.78 12.40
N SER A 169 2.36 3.95 13.55
CA SER A 169 2.85 3.44 14.83
C SER A 169 1.84 2.44 15.40
N PRO A 170 2.24 1.51 16.27
CA PRO A 170 1.29 0.54 16.87
C PRO A 170 0.09 1.19 17.54
N ALA A 171 0.22 2.41 18.06
CA ALA A 171 -0.88 3.15 18.68
C ALA A 171 -1.86 3.69 17.62
N ILE A 172 -1.34 4.32 16.56
CA ILE A 172 -2.12 4.87 15.45
C ILE A 172 -2.84 3.75 14.71
N ILE A 173 -2.13 2.66 14.43
CA ILE A 173 -2.71 1.47 13.77
C ILE A 173 -3.85 0.89 14.61
N ALA A 174 -3.64 0.72 15.91
CA ALA A 174 -4.67 0.18 16.81
C ALA A 174 -5.87 1.14 16.99
N GLU A 175 -5.68 2.45 16.87
CA GLU A 175 -6.77 3.43 16.82
C GLU A 175 -7.56 3.28 15.51
N ALA A 176 -6.85 3.18 14.38
CA ALA A 176 -7.45 3.01 13.07
C ALA A 176 -8.27 1.70 12.99
N PHE A 177 -7.74 0.60 13.50
CA PHE A 177 -8.49 -0.67 13.59
C PHE A 177 -9.79 -0.53 14.38
N GLY A 178 -9.77 0.17 15.51
CA GLY A 178 -10.97 0.41 16.32
C GLY A 178 -12.04 1.25 15.62
N ARG A 179 -11.62 2.19 14.76
CA ARG A 179 -12.54 3.09 14.03
C ARG A 179 -13.08 2.47 12.75
N ILE A 180 -12.20 1.84 11.96
CA ILE A 180 -12.52 1.36 10.59
C ILE A 180 -13.04 -0.07 10.63
N LYS A 181 -12.56 -0.90 11.59
CA LYS A 181 -12.93 -2.31 11.74
C LYS A 181 -12.72 -3.09 10.43
N PRO A 182 -11.48 -3.21 9.97
CA PRO A 182 -11.17 -3.82 8.68
C PRO A 182 -11.63 -5.27 8.59
N ALA A 183 -11.98 -5.72 7.39
CA ALA A 183 -12.37 -7.10 7.12
C ALA A 183 -11.16 -8.05 7.07
N VAL A 184 -10.02 -7.55 6.61
CA VAL A 184 -8.73 -8.26 6.63
C VAL A 184 -7.64 -7.33 7.15
N ILE A 185 -6.64 -7.91 7.80
CA ILE A 185 -5.48 -7.20 8.33
C ILE A 185 -4.24 -7.75 7.65
N ILE A 186 -3.56 -6.88 6.92
CA ILE A 186 -2.29 -7.18 6.27
C ILE A 186 -1.21 -6.47 7.07
N ALA A 187 -0.31 -7.24 7.68
CA ALA A 187 0.67 -6.63 8.58
C ALA A 187 1.92 -7.48 8.75
N VAL A 188 3.03 -6.83 9.08
CA VAL A 188 4.23 -7.56 9.51
C VAL A 188 4.09 -8.03 10.96
N PRO A 189 4.63 -9.22 11.31
CA PRO A 189 4.48 -9.82 12.63
C PRO A 189 4.83 -8.88 13.79
N LEU A 190 5.85 -8.04 13.62
CA LEU A 190 6.30 -7.09 14.63
C LEU A 190 5.21 -6.08 15.04
N VAL A 191 4.37 -5.64 14.09
CA VAL A 191 3.27 -4.69 14.36
C VAL A 191 2.21 -5.38 15.21
N ILE A 192 1.82 -6.59 14.81
CA ILE A 192 0.84 -7.42 15.52
C ILE A 192 1.31 -7.70 16.95
N GLU A 193 2.56 -8.14 17.11
CA GLU A 193 3.17 -8.41 18.41
C GLU A 193 3.14 -7.19 19.33
N LYS A 194 3.54 -6.02 18.84
CA LYS A 194 3.54 -4.78 19.63
C LYS A 194 2.13 -4.37 20.08
N ILE A 195 1.11 -4.54 19.24
CA ILE A 195 -0.29 -4.26 19.60
C ILE A 195 -0.76 -5.23 20.68
N ILE A 196 -0.50 -6.54 20.52
CA ILE A 196 -0.88 -7.57 21.50
C ILE A 196 -0.17 -7.32 22.83
N ARG A 197 1.13 -7.06 22.83
CA ARG A 197 1.91 -6.76 24.04
C ARG A 197 1.34 -5.56 24.78
N LYS A 198 0.94 -4.50 24.07
CA LYS A 198 0.45 -3.26 24.69
C LYS A 198 -1.00 -3.35 25.14
N LYS A 199 -1.88 -3.97 24.36
CA LYS A 199 -3.33 -3.95 24.62
C LYS A 199 -3.88 -5.20 25.28
N VAL A 200 -3.27 -6.36 25.06
CA VAL A 200 -3.79 -7.66 25.51
C VAL A 200 -3.00 -8.20 26.71
N PHE A 201 -1.67 -8.26 26.65
CA PHE A 201 -0.85 -8.84 27.72
C PHE A 201 -1.09 -8.24 29.11
N PRO A 202 -1.24 -6.92 29.32
CA PRO A 202 -1.51 -6.39 30.66
C PRO A 202 -2.79 -6.94 31.29
N LYS A 203 -3.74 -7.37 30.45
CA LYS A 203 -5.03 -7.89 30.92
C LYS A 203 -4.99 -9.39 31.25
N ILE A 204 -4.07 -10.14 30.63
CA ILE A 204 -4.01 -11.60 30.75
C ILE A 204 -2.83 -12.10 31.59
N GLN A 205 -1.82 -11.29 31.84
CA GLN A 205 -0.60 -11.68 32.58
C GLN A 205 -0.73 -11.62 34.11
N ASN A 206 -1.90 -11.30 34.66
CA ASN A 206 -2.09 -11.30 36.09
C ASN A 206 -2.16 -12.74 36.67
N ASN A 207 -1.74 -12.92 37.91
CA ASN A 207 -1.68 -14.23 38.57
C ASN A 207 -3.04 -14.95 38.62
N ARG A 208 -4.13 -14.18 38.76
CA ARG A 208 -5.51 -14.72 38.76
C ARG A 208 -5.86 -15.33 37.40
N MET A 209 -5.50 -14.66 36.31
CA MET A 209 -5.79 -15.15 34.96
C MET A 209 -4.98 -16.41 34.63
N ARG A 210 -3.69 -16.44 35.06
CA ARG A 210 -2.83 -17.63 34.92
C ARG A 210 -3.44 -18.84 35.65
N MET A 211 -3.90 -18.65 36.89
CA MET A 211 -4.55 -19.70 37.67
C MET A 211 -5.83 -20.21 36.99
N LEU A 212 -6.68 -19.31 36.48
CA LEU A 212 -7.93 -19.65 35.80
C LEU A 212 -7.69 -20.44 34.50
N LEU A 213 -6.61 -20.16 33.77
CA LEU A 213 -6.23 -20.88 32.55
C LEU A 213 -5.86 -22.36 32.80
N HIS A 214 -5.42 -22.71 34.02
CA HIS A 214 -5.08 -24.08 34.39
C HIS A 214 -6.30 -24.89 34.92
N MET A 215 -7.45 -24.24 35.09
CA MET A 215 -8.68 -24.92 35.56
C MET A 215 -9.47 -25.52 34.38
N PRO A 216 -9.65 -26.85 34.29
CA PRO A 216 -10.20 -27.52 33.09
C PRO A 216 -11.58 -27.00 32.65
N VAL A 217 -12.46 -26.71 33.61
CA VAL A 217 -13.85 -26.26 33.32
C VAL A 217 -13.92 -24.77 33.00
N ILE A 218 -13.08 -23.95 33.61
CA ILE A 218 -13.11 -22.49 33.48
C ILE A 218 -12.23 -22.03 32.31
N SER A 219 -11.23 -22.81 31.94
CA SER A 219 -10.25 -22.46 30.89
C SER A 219 -10.90 -22.14 29.55
N LYS A 220 -11.98 -22.82 29.16
CA LYS A 220 -12.69 -22.55 27.90
C LYS A 220 -13.25 -21.13 27.87
N LYS A 221 -14.01 -20.72 28.89
CA LYS A 221 -14.58 -19.38 28.99
C LYS A 221 -13.50 -18.29 29.09
N VAL A 222 -12.39 -18.59 29.76
CA VAL A 222 -11.26 -17.67 29.87
C VAL A 222 -10.57 -17.50 28.52
N LYS A 223 -10.35 -18.58 27.77
CA LYS A 223 -9.81 -18.53 26.41
C LYS A 223 -10.69 -17.74 25.45
N GLU A 224 -12.00 -17.99 25.47
CA GLU A 224 -12.98 -17.21 24.69
C GLU A 224 -12.86 -15.70 25.00
N LYS A 225 -12.82 -15.33 26.27
CA LYS A 225 -12.65 -13.94 26.68
C LYS A 225 -11.31 -13.32 26.27
N ILE A 226 -10.25 -14.11 26.19
CA ILE A 226 -8.94 -13.68 25.65
C ILE A 226 -9.05 -13.48 24.14
N CYS A 227 -9.69 -14.42 23.43
CA CYS A 227 -9.93 -14.28 21.99
C CYS A 227 -10.74 -13.02 21.67
N ASP A 228 -11.79 -12.71 22.43
CA ASP A 228 -12.57 -11.49 22.29
C ASP A 228 -11.71 -10.24 22.52
N GLN A 229 -10.83 -10.27 23.52
CA GLN A 229 -9.93 -9.14 23.78
C GLN A 229 -8.90 -8.94 22.67
N VAL A 230 -8.37 -10.03 22.11
CA VAL A 230 -7.49 -9.99 20.94
C VAL A 230 -8.25 -9.44 19.76
N SER A 231 -9.40 -10.00 19.43
CA SER A 231 -10.26 -9.55 18.34
C SER A 231 -10.59 -8.06 18.46
N ASN A 232 -11.03 -7.62 19.63
CA ASN A 232 -11.35 -6.20 19.88
C ASN A 232 -10.15 -5.27 19.77
N ALA A 233 -8.94 -5.74 20.06
CA ALA A 233 -7.72 -4.93 19.87
C ALA A 233 -7.46 -4.60 18.40
N PHE A 234 -8.01 -5.40 17.50
CA PHE A 234 -7.92 -5.28 16.04
C PHE A 234 -9.24 -4.87 15.36
N GLY A 235 -10.18 -4.32 16.12
CA GLY A 235 -11.46 -3.80 15.60
C GLY A 235 -12.64 -4.78 15.64
N GLY A 236 -12.40 -6.07 15.90
CA GLY A 236 -13.45 -7.08 16.16
C GLY A 236 -14.22 -7.57 14.94
N ASN A 237 -13.79 -7.21 13.72
CA ASN A 237 -14.55 -7.55 12.50
C ASN A 237 -13.73 -8.29 11.44
N PHE A 238 -12.43 -8.51 11.66
CA PHE A 238 -11.56 -9.13 10.67
C PHE A 238 -11.77 -10.65 10.59
N TYR A 239 -11.65 -11.18 9.39
CA TYR A 239 -11.69 -12.62 9.12
C TYR A 239 -10.31 -13.26 9.30
N GLU A 240 -9.27 -12.54 8.89
CA GLU A 240 -7.91 -13.06 8.83
C GLU A 240 -6.88 -11.97 9.01
N VAL A 241 -5.69 -12.38 9.46
CA VAL A 241 -4.47 -11.58 9.50
C VAL A 241 -3.45 -12.28 8.60
N ILE A 242 -2.86 -11.55 7.67
CA ILE A 242 -1.88 -12.03 6.70
C ILE A 242 -0.53 -11.36 6.94
#